data_214f4e525e7c23c5f41860e10b591223
#
_entry.id   214f4e525e7c23c5f41860e10b591223
#
_cell.length_a   1.000
_cell.length_b   1.000
_cell.length_c   1.000
_cell.angle_alpha   90.00
_cell.angle_beta   90.00
_cell.angle_gamma   90.00
#
_symmetry.space_group_name_H-M   'P 1'
#
loop_
_entity.id
_entity.type
_entity.pdbx_description
1 polymer ?
#
loop_
_entity_poly.entity_id
_entity_poly.type
_entity_poly.pdbx_seq_one_letter_code
_entity_poly.pdbx_strand_id
1 'polypeptide(L)'
;AVANAGALGILTALTQPTPEALGKEIERTREMTDQPFGVNLTILPAITPPPYEEYAQAIVGSGIKIVETAGRSPEPFMELFKAYDVKVIHKCTSVRHSLKAQSVGCDAVTIDGFECAGHPGEDDIPSLVLLPQAAEALDVPVVGCGGFSDAKSLVAALALGAEGIAMGTRFMATKESLIHQNVKDKMTESDERSTNLMFRTMHNTARVFKNTIS
;
A
#
# COMPACT_ATOMS: atom_id res chain seq x y z
N ALA A 1 15.74 5.23 3.13
CA ALA A 1 15.70 6.43 2.27
C ALA A 1 14.43 7.23 2.56
N VAL A 2 13.20 6.68 2.36
CA VAL A 2 11.93 7.41 2.50
C VAL A 2 11.76 7.99 3.91
N ALA A 3 11.94 7.18 4.96
CA ALA A 3 11.84 7.62 6.35
C ALA A 3 12.85 8.75 6.67
N ASN A 4 14.11 8.62 6.24
CA ASN A 4 15.13 9.64 6.43
C ASN A 4 14.86 10.95 5.65
N ALA A 5 13.99 10.91 4.66
CA ALA A 5 13.50 12.08 3.93
C ALA A 5 12.27 12.75 4.57
N GLY A 6 11.80 12.25 5.72
CA GLY A 6 10.69 12.82 6.48
C GLY A 6 9.30 12.31 6.09
N ALA A 7 9.22 11.21 5.32
CA ALA A 7 7.96 10.55 4.98
C ALA A 7 7.86 9.17 5.64
N LEU A 8 6.69 8.54 5.62
CA LEU A 8 6.49 7.19 6.14
C LEU A 8 6.98 6.15 5.13
N GLY A 9 8.11 5.50 5.42
CA GLY A 9 8.58 4.33 4.69
C GLY A 9 7.79 3.09 5.10
N ILE A 10 7.45 2.21 4.14
CA ILE A 10 6.72 0.97 4.42
C ILE A 10 7.47 -0.22 3.82
N LEU A 11 7.78 -1.21 4.65
CA LEU A 11 8.32 -2.50 4.21
C LEU A 11 7.17 -3.44 3.83
N THR A 12 7.35 -4.25 2.80
CA THR A 12 6.37 -5.27 2.44
C THR A 12 6.70 -6.60 3.13
N ALA A 13 5.82 -7.08 4.02
CA ALA A 13 6.04 -8.32 4.76
C ALA A 13 6.20 -9.53 3.84
N LEU A 14 5.33 -9.69 2.86
CA LEU A 14 5.28 -10.87 2.00
C LEU A 14 6.37 -10.93 0.92
N THR A 15 7.24 -9.93 0.83
CA THR A 15 8.51 -10.06 0.06
C THR A 15 9.56 -10.83 0.83
N GLN A 16 9.36 -11.02 2.13
CA GLN A 16 10.19 -11.85 2.97
C GLN A 16 9.62 -13.28 2.99
N PRO A 17 10.44 -14.31 2.78
CA PRO A 17 9.95 -15.67 2.59
C PRO A 17 9.35 -16.30 3.86
N THR A 18 9.68 -15.80 5.04
CA THR A 18 9.16 -16.27 6.33
C THR A 18 8.99 -15.10 7.32
N PRO A 19 8.17 -15.28 8.37
CA PRO A 19 8.06 -14.31 9.46
C PRO A 19 9.39 -13.95 10.13
N GLU A 20 10.29 -14.93 10.29
CA GLU A 20 11.62 -14.71 10.85
C GLU A 20 12.50 -13.86 9.93
N ALA A 21 12.38 -14.06 8.60
CA ALA A 21 13.07 -13.24 7.63
C ALA A 21 12.55 -11.79 7.66
N LEU A 22 11.24 -11.60 7.88
CA LEU A 22 10.67 -10.27 8.10
C LEU A 22 11.26 -9.61 9.36
N GLY A 23 11.36 -10.34 10.48
CA GLY A 23 11.98 -9.82 11.70
C GLY A 23 13.40 -9.31 11.44
N LYS A 24 14.22 -10.09 10.72
CA LYS A 24 15.59 -9.69 10.34
C LYS A 24 15.60 -8.45 9.43
N GLU A 25 14.67 -8.32 8.50
CA GLU A 25 14.58 -7.15 7.63
C GLU A 25 14.14 -5.90 8.39
N ILE A 26 13.27 -6.03 9.39
CA ILE A 26 12.91 -4.94 10.29
C ILE A 26 14.14 -4.46 11.08
N GLU A 27 14.91 -5.37 11.67
CA GLU A 27 16.15 -5.02 12.38
C GLU A 27 17.17 -4.35 11.45
N ARG A 28 17.41 -4.92 10.27
CA ARG A 28 18.27 -4.31 9.26
C ARG A 28 17.82 -2.89 8.88
N THR A 29 16.49 -2.67 8.83
CA THR A 29 15.95 -1.34 8.53
C THR A 29 16.20 -0.36 9.67
N ARG A 30 16.13 -0.80 10.93
CA ARG A 30 16.48 0.03 12.10
C ARG A 30 17.93 0.46 12.11
N GLU A 31 18.84 -0.36 11.60
CA GLU A 31 20.25 0.03 11.45
C GLU A 31 20.44 1.18 10.43
N MET A 32 19.47 1.41 9.53
CA MET A 32 19.55 2.42 8.47
C MET A 32 18.77 3.70 8.79
N THR A 33 17.90 3.69 9.82
CA THR A 33 17.05 4.84 10.14
C THR A 33 16.57 4.81 11.59
N ASP A 34 16.64 5.96 12.25
CA ASP A 34 15.99 6.21 13.55
C ASP A 34 14.57 6.73 13.40
N GLN A 35 14.12 6.96 12.15
CA GLN A 35 12.79 7.48 11.86
C GLN A 35 11.75 6.35 11.88
N PRO A 36 10.48 6.65 12.23
CA PRO A 36 9.42 5.66 12.19
C PRO A 36 9.20 5.14 10.76
N PHE A 37 8.92 3.85 10.67
CA PHE A 37 8.50 3.19 9.44
C PHE A 37 7.42 2.14 9.74
N GLY A 38 6.65 1.77 8.73
CA GLY A 38 5.60 0.78 8.84
C GLY A 38 5.94 -0.53 8.11
N VAL A 39 5.05 -1.50 8.29
CA VAL A 39 5.09 -2.79 7.57
C VAL A 39 3.75 -3.00 6.87
N ASN A 40 3.78 -3.37 5.59
CA ASN A 40 2.59 -3.75 4.86
C ASN A 40 2.33 -5.26 4.99
N LEU A 41 1.10 -5.61 5.32
CA LEU A 41 0.58 -6.98 5.29
C LEU A 41 -0.61 -7.05 4.32
N THR A 42 -0.35 -7.49 3.09
CA THR A 42 -1.37 -7.62 2.05
C THR A 42 -2.04 -8.98 2.13
N ILE A 43 -3.36 -9.01 2.35
CA ILE A 43 -4.16 -10.21 2.57
C ILE A 43 -4.93 -10.52 1.27
N LEU A 44 -4.32 -11.28 0.37
CA LEU A 44 -4.95 -11.66 -0.90
C LEU A 44 -5.36 -13.14 -0.91
N PRO A 45 -6.40 -13.48 -1.69
CA PRO A 45 -6.69 -14.88 -1.99
C PRO A 45 -5.47 -15.54 -2.65
N ALA A 46 -5.06 -16.70 -2.14
CA ALA A 46 -3.97 -17.48 -2.69
C ALA A 46 -4.30 -18.96 -2.63
N ILE A 47 -3.77 -19.75 -3.55
CA ILE A 47 -3.93 -21.23 -3.55
C ILE A 47 -3.34 -21.81 -2.26
N THR A 48 -2.18 -21.30 -1.86
CA THR A 48 -1.57 -21.59 -0.55
C THR A 48 -1.41 -20.26 0.18
N PRO A 49 -2.32 -19.92 1.11
CA PRO A 49 -2.23 -18.68 1.85
C PRO A 49 -0.92 -18.61 2.68
N PRO A 50 -0.23 -17.46 2.69
CA PRO A 50 0.83 -17.24 3.66
C PRO A 50 0.33 -17.38 5.11
N PRO A 51 1.21 -17.68 6.08
CA PRO A 51 0.85 -17.74 7.49
C PRO A 51 0.68 -16.31 8.05
N TYR A 52 -0.42 -15.65 7.68
CA TYR A 52 -0.68 -14.24 8.00
C TYR A 52 -0.62 -13.92 9.50
N GLU A 53 -1.11 -14.85 10.35
CA GLU A 53 -1.07 -14.68 11.80
C GLU A 53 0.37 -14.64 12.33
N GLU A 54 1.24 -15.51 11.83
CA GLU A 54 2.65 -15.55 12.20
C GLU A 54 3.38 -14.27 11.73
N TYR A 55 3.06 -13.76 10.54
CA TYR A 55 3.58 -12.47 10.09
C TYR A 55 3.09 -11.32 10.98
N ALA A 56 1.81 -11.30 11.35
CA ALA A 56 1.27 -10.28 12.25
C ALA A 56 1.95 -10.33 13.63
N GLN A 57 2.19 -11.54 14.18
CA GLN A 57 2.95 -11.73 15.41
C GLN A 57 4.40 -11.25 15.29
N ALA A 58 5.08 -11.54 14.18
CA ALA A 58 6.44 -11.06 13.94
C ALA A 58 6.50 -9.52 13.86
N ILE A 59 5.51 -8.89 13.26
CA ILE A 59 5.39 -7.42 13.18
C ILE A 59 5.28 -6.82 14.58
N VAL A 60 4.32 -7.26 15.40
CA VAL A 60 4.12 -6.71 16.75
C VAL A 60 5.28 -7.07 17.67
N GLY A 61 5.82 -8.29 17.59
CA GLY A 61 6.98 -8.75 18.34
C GLY A 61 8.25 -7.97 18.02
N SER A 62 8.37 -7.46 16.80
CA SER A 62 9.45 -6.55 16.41
C SER A 62 9.23 -5.10 16.87
N GLY A 63 8.15 -4.77 17.58
CA GLY A 63 7.88 -3.42 18.07
C GLY A 63 7.51 -2.40 17.01
N ILE A 64 7.05 -2.83 15.83
CA ILE A 64 6.48 -1.97 14.79
C ILE A 64 5.19 -1.34 15.32
N LYS A 65 5.01 -0.04 15.05
CA LYS A 65 3.85 0.75 15.52
C LYS A 65 2.91 1.18 14.40
N ILE A 66 3.25 0.95 13.16
CA ILE A 66 2.43 1.31 11.99
C ILE A 66 2.34 0.11 11.05
N VAL A 67 1.13 -0.33 10.77
CA VAL A 67 0.87 -1.40 9.80
C VAL A 67 -0.05 -0.88 8.70
N GLU A 68 0.35 -1.06 7.46
CA GLU A 68 -0.55 -0.93 6.33
C GLU A 68 -1.11 -2.31 5.98
N THR A 69 -2.41 -2.44 5.88
CA THR A 69 -3.07 -3.66 5.39
C THR A 69 -3.73 -3.40 4.04
N ALA A 70 -3.85 -4.41 3.21
CA ALA A 70 -4.49 -4.33 1.89
C ALA A 70 -5.19 -5.63 1.54
N GLY A 71 -6.08 -5.59 0.57
CA GLY A 71 -6.85 -6.74 0.10
C GLY A 71 -8.07 -7.03 0.97
N ARG A 72 -8.11 -8.19 1.64
CA ARG A 72 -9.23 -8.52 2.54
C ARG A 72 -9.21 -7.69 3.82
N SER A 73 -10.37 -7.60 4.49
CA SER A 73 -10.52 -6.89 5.76
C SER A 73 -9.43 -7.26 6.77
N PRO A 74 -8.82 -6.30 7.47
CA PRO A 74 -7.86 -6.55 8.54
C PRO A 74 -8.51 -7.00 9.85
N GLU A 75 -9.82 -7.10 9.90
CA GLU A 75 -10.63 -7.40 11.11
C GLU A 75 -10.06 -8.55 11.96
N PRO A 76 -9.56 -9.67 11.40
CA PRO A 76 -8.99 -10.76 12.19
C PRO A 76 -7.74 -10.38 12.99
N PHE A 77 -7.02 -9.33 12.58
CA PHE A 77 -5.76 -8.91 13.20
C PHE A 77 -5.91 -7.67 14.09
N MET A 78 -7.08 -7.02 14.08
CA MET A 78 -7.28 -5.74 14.75
C MET A 78 -7.14 -5.84 16.27
N GLU A 79 -7.60 -6.92 16.89
CA GLU A 79 -7.41 -7.16 18.33
C GLU A 79 -5.93 -7.22 18.70
N LEU A 80 -5.14 -8.01 17.94
CA LEU A 80 -3.71 -8.10 18.12
C LEU A 80 -3.03 -6.73 17.96
N PHE A 81 -3.29 -6.04 16.86
CA PHE A 81 -2.66 -4.75 16.60
C PHE A 81 -2.99 -3.70 17.67
N LYS A 82 -4.24 -3.65 18.12
CA LYS A 82 -4.66 -2.74 19.21
C LYS A 82 -4.00 -3.09 20.55
N ALA A 83 -3.85 -4.37 20.88
CA ALA A 83 -3.19 -4.80 22.11
C ALA A 83 -1.72 -4.34 22.21
N TYR A 84 -1.06 -4.13 21.08
CA TYR A 84 0.32 -3.65 20.97
C TYR A 84 0.43 -2.15 20.59
N ASP A 85 -0.68 -1.41 20.64
CA ASP A 85 -0.74 0.02 20.26
C ASP A 85 -0.19 0.27 18.85
N VAL A 86 -0.58 -0.58 17.89
CA VAL A 86 -0.23 -0.45 16.48
C VAL A 86 -1.31 0.32 15.76
N LYS A 87 -0.92 1.34 15.00
CA LYS A 87 -1.80 2.10 14.11
C LYS A 87 -1.98 1.35 12.79
N VAL A 88 -3.22 1.17 12.38
CA VAL A 88 -3.57 0.42 11.18
C VAL A 88 -4.09 1.37 10.09
N ILE A 89 -3.40 1.38 8.95
CA ILE A 89 -3.84 2.04 7.73
C ILE A 89 -4.35 0.95 6.79
N HIS A 90 -5.61 1.02 6.37
CA HIS A 90 -6.14 0.01 5.44
C HIS A 90 -6.31 0.57 4.04
N LYS A 91 -5.81 -0.17 3.04
CA LYS A 91 -5.88 0.20 1.63
C LYS A 91 -7.17 -0.32 1.01
N CYS A 92 -7.97 0.58 0.43
CA CYS A 92 -9.29 0.30 -0.14
C CYS A 92 -9.40 0.84 -1.57
N THR A 93 -10.23 0.19 -2.37
CA THR A 93 -10.55 0.59 -3.75
C THR A 93 -11.99 1.13 -3.90
N SER A 94 -12.73 1.28 -2.81
CA SER A 94 -14.10 1.86 -2.81
C SER A 94 -14.44 2.50 -1.48
N VAL A 95 -15.36 3.47 -1.49
CA VAL A 95 -15.88 4.13 -0.29
C VAL A 95 -16.54 3.11 0.66
N ARG A 96 -17.29 2.15 0.11
CA ARG A 96 -17.93 1.07 0.90
C ARG A 96 -16.92 0.27 1.72
N HIS A 97 -15.79 -0.12 1.11
CA HIS A 97 -14.74 -0.85 1.83
C HIS A 97 -14.04 0.05 2.85
N SER A 98 -13.88 1.33 2.56
CA SER A 98 -13.31 2.31 3.46
C SER A 98 -14.15 2.51 4.72
N LEU A 99 -15.47 2.62 4.58
CA LEU A 99 -16.41 2.68 5.71
C LEU A 99 -16.35 1.39 6.56
N LYS A 100 -16.22 0.22 5.93
CA LYS A 100 -16.02 -1.04 6.68
C LYS A 100 -14.67 -1.03 7.40
N ALA A 101 -13.60 -0.56 6.78
CA ALA A 101 -12.28 -0.44 7.44
C ALA A 101 -12.34 0.49 8.66
N GLN A 102 -12.98 1.65 8.55
CA GLN A 102 -13.22 2.54 9.68
C GLN A 102 -14.03 1.84 10.77
N SER A 103 -15.10 1.12 10.41
CA SER A 103 -15.99 0.45 11.39
C SER A 103 -15.31 -0.66 12.19
N VAL A 104 -14.28 -1.32 11.63
CA VAL A 104 -13.48 -2.33 12.35
C VAL A 104 -12.32 -1.71 13.14
N GLY A 105 -12.17 -0.36 13.06
CA GLY A 105 -11.28 0.42 13.89
C GLY A 105 -9.90 0.67 13.29
N CYS A 106 -9.77 0.71 11.96
CA CYS A 106 -8.57 1.24 11.30
C CYS A 106 -8.38 2.72 11.64
N ASP A 107 -7.14 3.15 11.84
CA ASP A 107 -6.78 4.52 12.22
C ASP A 107 -6.72 5.48 11.02
N ALA A 108 -6.54 4.95 9.82
CA ALA A 108 -6.55 5.69 8.56
C ALA A 108 -6.90 4.78 7.38
N VAL A 109 -7.26 5.36 6.26
CA VAL A 109 -7.55 4.65 5.01
C VAL A 109 -6.69 5.19 3.88
N THR A 110 -6.08 4.30 3.10
CA THR A 110 -5.51 4.65 1.81
C THR A 110 -6.52 4.31 0.71
N ILE A 111 -6.85 5.27 -0.13
CA ILE A 111 -7.72 5.09 -1.29
C ILE A 111 -6.89 4.86 -2.53
N ASP A 112 -7.02 3.68 -3.12
CA ASP A 112 -6.43 3.31 -4.40
C ASP A 112 -7.42 3.57 -5.54
N GLY A 113 -7.17 4.60 -6.33
CA GLY A 113 -7.91 4.82 -7.57
C GLY A 113 -7.49 3.84 -8.67
N PHE A 114 -8.30 3.80 -9.74
CA PHE A 114 -8.10 2.92 -10.90
C PHE A 114 -6.70 3.01 -11.53
N GLU A 115 -6.01 4.15 -11.40
CA GLU A 115 -4.67 4.40 -11.94
C GLU A 115 -3.57 3.63 -11.21
N CYS A 116 -3.84 3.03 -10.05
CA CYS A 116 -2.82 2.33 -9.29
C CYS A 116 -2.26 1.12 -10.05
N ALA A 117 -1.01 0.78 -9.80
CA ALA A 117 -0.40 -0.46 -10.24
C ALA A 117 -0.81 -1.61 -9.29
N GLY A 118 -0.67 -2.85 -9.75
CA GLY A 118 -1.15 -4.01 -8.99
C GLY A 118 -2.67 -4.16 -9.10
N HIS A 119 -3.39 -4.21 -7.98
CA HIS A 119 -4.83 -4.53 -7.94
C HIS A 119 -5.69 -3.27 -7.71
N PRO A 120 -6.18 -2.62 -8.79
CA PRO A 120 -6.97 -1.38 -8.68
C PRO A 120 -8.43 -1.60 -8.25
N GLY A 121 -8.84 -2.84 -7.97
CA GLY A 121 -10.25 -3.20 -7.80
C GLY A 121 -10.95 -3.47 -9.13
N GLU A 122 -12.26 -3.66 -9.08
CA GLU A 122 -13.06 -4.08 -10.25
C GLU A 122 -14.01 -2.98 -10.77
N ASP A 123 -14.13 -1.86 -10.05
CA ASP A 123 -15.12 -0.82 -10.34
C ASP A 123 -14.61 0.29 -11.26
N ASP A 124 -13.32 0.28 -11.62
CA ASP A 124 -12.66 1.24 -12.54
C ASP A 124 -12.84 2.72 -12.14
N ILE A 125 -12.95 3.03 -10.85
CA ILE A 125 -13.18 4.39 -10.39
C ILE A 125 -11.84 5.13 -10.25
N PRO A 126 -11.61 6.22 -11.00
CA PRO A 126 -10.36 6.97 -10.91
C PRO A 126 -10.23 7.74 -9.59
N SER A 127 -8.99 8.03 -9.21
CA SER A 127 -8.64 8.75 -7.98
C SER A 127 -9.36 10.09 -7.85
N LEU A 128 -9.53 10.82 -8.96
CA LEU A 128 -10.19 12.13 -8.98
C LEU A 128 -11.68 12.08 -8.56
N VAL A 129 -12.34 10.93 -8.76
CA VAL A 129 -13.74 10.71 -8.37
C VAL A 129 -13.80 10.06 -6.97
N LEU A 130 -12.96 9.06 -6.73
CA LEU A 130 -13.03 8.23 -5.53
C LEU A 130 -12.54 8.96 -4.28
N LEU A 131 -11.46 9.75 -4.40
CA LEU A 131 -10.80 10.38 -3.27
C LEU A 131 -11.70 11.41 -2.55
N PRO A 132 -12.34 12.38 -3.23
CA PRO A 132 -13.20 13.34 -2.56
C PRO A 132 -14.43 12.66 -1.90
N GLN A 133 -15.00 11.64 -2.53
CA GLN A 133 -16.12 10.89 -1.93
C GLN A 133 -15.69 10.14 -0.65
N ALA A 134 -14.47 9.58 -0.64
CA ALA A 134 -13.94 8.93 0.55
C ALA A 134 -13.65 9.95 1.66
N ALA A 135 -13.05 11.11 1.32
CA ALA A 135 -12.75 12.17 2.26
C ALA A 135 -14.02 12.78 2.90
N GLU A 136 -15.14 12.87 2.16
CA GLU A 136 -16.42 13.32 2.68
C GLU A 136 -17.12 12.27 3.56
N ALA A 137 -16.90 10.98 3.31
CA ALA A 137 -17.62 9.89 3.97
C ALA A 137 -16.95 9.36 5.23
N LEU A 138 -15.66 9.62 5.43
CA LEU A 138 -14.86 9.04 6.50
C LEU A 138 -14.53 10.07 7.58
N ASP A 139 -14.52 9.62 8.84
CA ASP A 139 -14.07 10.40 10.00
C ASP A 139 -12.57 10.18 10.30
N VAL A 140 -11.94 9.20 9.66
CA VAL A 140 -10.50 8.91 9.79
C VAL A 140 -9.70 9.53 8.65
N PRO A 141 -8.40 9.82 8.85
CA PRO A 141 -7.54 10.36 7.80
C PRO A 141 -7.57 9.53 6.51
N VAL A 142 -7.61 10.23 5.38
CA VAL A 142 -7.61 9.62 4.04
C VAL A 142 -6.31 9.94 3.31
N VAL A 143 -5.66 8.91 2.77
CA VAL A 143 -4.44 9.01 1.97
C VAL A 143 -4.75 8.64 0.52
N GLY A 144 -4.44 9.52 -0.43
CA GLY A 144 -4.64 9.24 -1.86
C GLY A 144 -3.56 8.33 -2.42
N CYS A 145 -3.95 7.30 -3.18
CA CYS A 145 -3.03 6.41 -3.89
C CYS A 145 -3.57 6.11 -5.30
N GLY A 146 -2.67 5.75 -6.22
CA GLY A 146 -3.04 5.59 -7.64
C GLY A 146 -2.94 6.90 -8.43
N GLY A 147 -1.95 6.97 -9.31
CA GLY A 147 -1.69 8.14 -10.16
C GLY A 147 -0.91 9.28 -9.51
N PHE A 148 -0.70 9.27 -8.20
CA PHE A 148 0.07 10.30 -7.48
C PHE A 148 1.56 9.98 -7.54
N SER A 149 2.40 10.97 -7.87
CA SER A 149 3.83 10.73 -8.10
C SER A 149 4.77 11.90 -7.83
N ASP A 150 4.25 13.09 -7.55
CA ASP A 150 5.04 14.31 -7.38
C ASP A 150 4.34 15.35 -6.46
N ALA A 151 4.97 16.49 -6.28
CA ALA A 151 4.42 17.58 -5.46
C ALA A 151 3.11 18.16 -6.01
N LYS A 152 2.91 18.17 -7.33
CA LYS A 152 1.65 18.67 -7.93
C LYS A 152 0.51 17.74 -7.61
N SER A 153 0.75 16.44 -7.72
CA SER A 153 -0.25 15.43 -7.38
C SER A 153 -0.55 15.40 -5.87
N LEU A 154 0.44 15.69 -5.01
CA LEU A 154 0.19 15.89 -3.57
C LEU A 154 -0.75 17.09 -3.34
N VAL A 155 -0.47 18.25 -3.94
CA VAL A 155 -1.35 19.43 -3.83
C VAL A 155 -2.77 19.12 -4.32
N ALA A 156 -2.91 18.39 -5.43
CA ALA A 156 -4.21 17.97 -5.94
C ALA A 156 -4.94 17.05 -4.95
N ALA A 157 -4.25 16.08 -4.35
CA ALA A 157 -4.84 15.19 -3.35
C ALA A 157 -5.32 15.95 -2.10
N LEU A 158 -4.50 16.90 -1.60
CA LEU A 158 -4.90 17.76 -0.48
C LEU A 158 -6.12 18.61 -0.81
N ALA A 159 -6.21 19.16 -2.02
CA ALA A 159 -7.37 19.90 -2.48
C ALA A 159 -8.64 19.05 -2.61
N LEU A 160 -8.49 17.74 -2.81
CA LEU A 160 -9.58 16.76 -2.84
C LEU A 160 -9.94 16.20 -1.45
N GLY A 161 -9.34 16.72 -0.38
CA GLY A 161 -9.65 16.35 0.99
C GLY A 161 -8.78 15.23 1.58
N ALA A 162 -7.76 14.75 0.87
CA ALA A 162 -6.79 13.83 1.45
C ALA A 162 -5.84 14.54 2.42
N GLU A 163 -5.25 13.81 3.35
CA GLU A 163 -4.21 14.31 4.26
C GLU A 163 -2.78 13.98 3.78
N GLY A 164 -2.65 13.20 2.72
CA GLY A 164 -1.38 12.82 2.12
C GLY A 164 -1.54 11.93 0.91
N ILE A 165 -0.42 11.48 0.35
CA ILE A 165 -0.40 10.51 -0.76
C ILE A 165 0.52 9.33 -0.47
N ALA A 166 0.16 8.16 -1.01
CA ALA A 166 1.01 6.98 -1.05
C ALA A 166 1.51 6.75 -2.49
N MET A 167 2.80 6.47 -2.63
CA MET A 167 3.45 6.27 -3.91
C MET A 167 4.20 4.94 -3.93
N GLY A 168 3.97 4.10 -4.94
CA GLY A 168 4.71 2.88 -5.17
C GLY A 168 5.70 3.03 -6.33
N THR A 169 5.18 3.14 -7.54
CA THR A 169 5.94 3.17 -8.80
C THR A 169 7.02 4.27 -8.82
N ARG A 170 6.73 5.44 -8.26
CA ARG A 170 7.71 6.54 -8.17
C ARG A 170 8.95 6.13 -7.38
N PHE A 171 8.76 5.47 -6.23
CA PHE A 171 9.86 5.02 -5.40
C PHE A 171 10.57 3.79 -5.98
N MET A 172 9.87 2.94 -6.72
CA MET A 172 10.51 1.83 -7.44
C MET A 172 11.57 2.33 -8.45
N ALA A 173 11.35 3.47 -9.08
CA ALA A 173 12.26 4.05 -10.06
C ALA A 173 13.46 4.80 -9.44
N THR A 174 13.55 4.92 -8.10
CA THR A 174 14.65 5.63 -7.45
C THR A 174 15.96 4.84 -7.42
N LYS A 175 17.06 5.52 -7.20
CA LYS A 175 18.39 4.90 -7.10
C LYS A 175 18.50 3.92 -5.93
N GLU A 176 17.81 4.24 -4.83
CA GLU A 176 17.79 3.47 -3.58
C GLU A 176 16.99 2.17 -3.68
N SER A 177 16.10 2.06 -4.65
CA SER A 177 15.35 0.81 -4.88
C SER A 177 16.29 -0.30 -5.35
N LEU A 178 16.08 -1.51 -4.84
CA LEU A 178 16.87 -2.70 -5.21
C LEU A 178 16.42 -3.35 -6.53
N ILE A 179 15.41 -2.80 -7.19
CA ILE A 179 14.94 -3.29 -8.49
C ILE A 179 16.05 -3.16 -9.54
N HIS A 180 16.14 -4.15 -10.41
CA HIS A 180 17.16 -4.20 -11.45
C HIS A 180 17.13 -2.94 -12.33
N GLN A 181 18.30 -2.43 -12.71
CA GLN A 181 18.45 -1.16 -13.45
C GLN A 181 17.64 -1.15 -14.76
N ASN A 182 17.63 -2.23 -15.52
CA ASN A 182 16.86 -2.31 -16.79
C ASN A 182 15.35 -2.07 -16.56
N VAL A 183 14.80 -2.45 -15.39
CA VAL A 183 13.39 -2.17 -15.05
C VAL A 183 13.21 -0.69 -14.80
N LYS A 184 14.14 -0.05 -14.06
CA LYS A 184 14.09 1.40 -13.80
C LYS A 184 14.21 2.21 -15.09
N ASP A 185 15.14 1.81 -15.97
CA ASP A 185 15.34 2.45 -17.28
C ASP A 185 14.03 2.33 -18.10
N LYS A 186 13.44 1.14 -18.12
CA LYS A 186 12.18 0.91 -18.80
C LYS A 186 11.02 1.73 -18.23
N MET A 187 10.96 1.91 -16.91
CA MET A 187 9.96 2.78 -16.27
C MET A 187 10.12 4.25 -16.70
N THR A 188 11.35 4.74 -16.83
CA THR A 188 11.62 6.14 -17.23
C THR A 188 11.40 6.40 -18.73
N GLU A 189 11.52 5.37 -19.58
CA GLU A 189 11.23 5.42 -21.01
C GLU A 189 9.73 5.28 -21.33
N SER A 190 8.93 4.90 -20.35
CA SER A 190 7.52 4.57 -20.52
C SER A 190 6.62 5.80 -20.49
N ASP A 191 5.46 5.69 -21.13
CA ASP A 191 4.40 6.69 -21.14
C ASP A 191 3.13 6.20 -20.43
N GLU A 192 2.08 7.02 -20.42
CA GLU A 192 0.78 6.73 -19.78
C GLU A 192 0.04 5.52 -20.39
N ARG A 193 0.46 5.02 -21.56
CA ARG A 193 -0.14 3.89 -22.27
C ARG A 193 0.64 2.59 -22.08
N SER A 194 1.67 2.61 -21.26
CA SER A 194 2.60 1.50 -21.10
C SER A 194 2.12 0.42 -20.11
N THR A 195 0.84 0.43 -19.75
CA THR A 195 0.24 -0.60 -18.86
C THR A 195 -0.97 -1.28 -19.52
N ASN A 196 -1.21 -2.53 -19.13
CA ASN A 196 -2.40 -3.31 -19.45
C ASN A 196 -3.09 -3.79 -18.17
N LEU A 197 -4.39 -4.11 -18.27
CA LEU A 197 -5.13 -4.81 -17.23
C LEU A 197 -5.23 -6.31 -17.58
N MET A 198 -4.90 -7.16 -16.62
CA MET A 198 -4.96 -8.60 -16.72
C MET A 198 -5.94 -9.19 -15.67
N PHE A 199 -6.36 -10.43 -15.86
CA PHE A 199 -7.15 -11.24 -14.92
C PHE A 199 -8.55 -10.69 -14.58
N ARG A 200 -9.12 -9.80 -15.39
CA ARG A 200 -10.47 -9.26 -15.21
C ARG A 200 -11.55 -10.32 -15.16
N THR A 201 -11.45 -11.33 -16.04
CA THR A 201 -12.41 -12.46 -16.09
C THR A 201 -12.37 -13.33 -14.83
N MET A 202 -11.32 -13.21 -14.03
CA MET A 202 -11.13 -13.93 -12.77
C MET A 202 -11.52 -13.06 -11.56
N HIS A 203 -12.05 -11.87 -11.75
CA HIS A 203 -12.29 -10.87 -10.68
C HIS A 203 -11.08 -10.66 -9.78
N ASN A 204 -9.91 -10.60 -10.40
CA ASN A 204 -8.61 -10.36 -9.76
C ASN A 204 -7.78 -9.43 -10.64
N THR A 205 -8.40 -8.32 -11.06
CA THR A 205 -7.81 -7.36 -11.99
C THR A 205 -6.46 -6.84 -11.47
N ALA A 206 -5.45 -6.94 -12.31
CA ALA A 206 -4.12 -6.41 -12.03
C ALA A 206 -3.64 -5.51 -13.16
N ARG A 207 -3.15 -4.31 -12.82
CA ARG A 207 -2.45 -3.43 -13.74
C ARG A 207 -0.98 -3.79 -13.78
N VAL A 208 -0.50 -4.18 -14.94
CA VAL A 208 0.87 -4.62 -15.18
C VAL A 208 1.52 -3.83 -16.31
N PHE A 209 2.86 -3.86 -16.35
CA PHE A 209 3.60 -3.29 -17.47
C PHE A 209 3.32 -4.08 -18.75
N LYS A 210 3.08 -3.36 -19.84
CA LYS A 210 2.78 -3.91 -21.16
C LYS A 210 4.01 -4.55 -21.80
N ASN A 211 3.94 -5.83 -22.11
CA ASN A 211 4.99 -6.59 -22.77
C ASN A 211 4.39 -7.70 -23.64
N THR A 212 5.20 -8.59 -24.17
CA THR A 212 4.76 -9.68 -25.07
C THR A 212 3.92 -10.75 -24.38
N ILE A 213 3.88 -10.77 -23.05
CA ILE A 213 3.12 -11.76 -22.26
C ILE A 213 1.80 -11.17 -21.74
N SER A 214 1.77 -9.86 -21.47
CA SER A 214 0.61 -9.14 -20.90
C SER A 214 -0.19 -8.40 -21.96
#